data_98e7159ff8adc64388f04fa4773f6242
#
_entry.id   98e7159ff8adc64388f04fa4773f6242
#
_cell.length_a   1.000
_cell.length_b   1.000
_cell.length_c   1.000
_cell.angle_alpha   90.00
_cell.angle_beta   90.00
_cell.angle_gamma   90.00
#
_symmetry.space_group_name_H-M   'P 1'
#
loop_
_entity.id
_entity.type
_entity.pdbx_description
1 polymer ?
#
loop_
_entity_poly.entity_id
_entity_poly.type
_entity_poly.pdbx_seq_one_letter_code
_entity_poly.pdbx_strand_id
1 'polypeptide(L)'
;MPATCPDIAGPRMEIELITTGTELLLGRVLNTHQQWLGQRLADSGHTLSRQVTVPDNGQAIREAVQTALGRAGLVITTGGLGPTSDDITRGMIADMLARPLCRDDSIASHIESFFERRNRPMPESVLVQAQVPKGAVVFPNEHGTAPGLAIEVSPNTFHESGKPAWLLMLPGPPRELRPMVDDQALPFIKKHLPLEQAFHCRTLRSLGIGESMVEDMLLGQLKPLMDRGLDLGFCARTGQVDIRLSGSGPEMPALIAEAEATIRAAIDKQIYGTDDETIEQVVVGRLIATGETLAVAESCTGGLLGHLITNVPGASTIFAGGMLTYSNEMKQILLGVNESTLAQHGAVSKEVAVEMAEGALAVSGADHALSVTGIAGPDGGTADKPVGTVWLGLTSKGSRPLAIRKFHPYDRETFKQATVHQALEMLRRRLQKTG
;
A
#
# COMPACT_ATOMS: atom_id res chain seq x y z
N MET A 1 31.85 -4.85 -4.75
CA MET A 1 31.53 -3.81 -5.74
C MET A 1 30.02 -3.66 -5.69
N PRO A 2 29.45 -2.44 -5.63
CA PRO A 2 28.00 -2.32 -5.66
C PRO A 2 27.51 -2.84 -7.02
N ALA A 3 26.50 -3.69 -6.99
CA ALA A 3 25.83 -4.19 -8.18
C ALA A 3 25.27 -2.98 -8.93
N THR A 4 25.85 -2.69 -10.09
CA THR A 4 25.28 -1.73 -11.04
C THR A 4 23.94 -2.31 -11.49
N CYS A 5 22.87 -1.58 -11.23
CA CYS A 5 21.58 -1.84 -11.84
C CYS A 5 21.82 -2.03 -13.36
N PRO A 6 21.38 -3.12 -13.97
CA PRO A 6 21.57 -3.29 -15.40
C PRO A 6 20.85 -2.15 -16.13
N ASP A 7 21.57 -1.46 -16.99
CA ASP A 7 21.00 -0.53 -17.98
C ASP A 7 19.99 -1.34 -18.81
N ILE A 8 18.72 -1.19 -18.49
CA ILE A 8 17.63 -1.80 -19.24
C ILE A 8 17.53 -1.00 -20.53
N ALA A 9 18.24 -1.48 -21.56
CA ALA A 9 18.47 -0.83 -22.84
C ALA A 9 17.18 -0.67 -23.65
N GLY A 10 16.89 0.56 -24.00
CA GLY A 10 15.90 1.08 -24.94
C GLY A 10 15.51 2.50 -24.55
N PRO A 11 15.15 3.40 -25.47
CA PRO A 11 14.70 4.73 -25.12
C PRO A 11 13.34 4.62 -24.40
N ARG A 12 13.38 4.40 -23.09
CA ARG A 12 12.17 4.45 -22.25
C ARG A 12 11.69 5.88 -22.23
N MET A 13 10.38 6.04 -22.39
CA MET A 13 9.75 7.34 -22.20
C MET A 13 9.99 7.81 -20.76
N GLU A 14 10.58 8.98 -20.61
CA GLU A 14 10.75 9.59 -19.30
C GLU A 14 9.38 10.05 -18.75
N ILE A 15 9.12 9.72 -17.48
CA ILE A 15 7.93 10.11 -16.74
C ILE A 15 8.38 10.89 -15.51
N GLU A 16 7.84 12.09 -15.32
CA GLU A 16 8.14 12.91 -14.16
C GLU A 16 6.89 13.19 -13.32
N LEU A 17 7.05 13.09 -12.00
CA LEU A 17 6.03 13.42 -11.02
C LEU A 17 6.36 14.74 -10.34
N ILE A 18 5.41 15.68 -10.36
CA ILE A 18 5.48 16.94 -9.63
C ILE A 18 4.38 16.93 -8.57
N THR A 19 4.74 17.01 -7.32
CA THR A 19 3.79 17.10 -6.21
C THR A 19 3.76 18.53 -5.69
N THR A 20 2.59 19.16 -5.66
CA THR A 20 2.42 20.51 -5.08
C THR A 20 1.93 20.37 -3.64
N GLY A 21 2.47 21.15 -2.74
CA GLY A 21 2.09 21.20 -1.34
C GLY A 21 3.18 21.79 -0.47
N THR A 22 2.96 22.96 0.08
CA THR A 22 3.87 23.60 1.02
C THR A 22 4.02 22.81 2.31
N GLU A 23 2.95 22.13 2.76
CA GLU A 23 2.94 21.25 3.94
C GLU A 23 3.84 20.03 3.77
N LEU A 24 4.02 19.54 2.54
CA LEU A 24 4.91 18.42 2.21
C LEU A 24 6.38 18.84 2.38
N LEU A 25 6.74 20.04 1.91
CA LEU A 25 8.09 20.60 2.06
C LEU A 25 8.43 20.97 3.50
N LEU A 26 7.42 21.36 4.28
CA LEU A 26 7.57 21.62 5.71
C LEU A 26 7.63 20.32 6.56
N GLY A 27 7.47 19.14 5.92
CA GLY A 27 7.47 17.87 6.63
C GLY A 27 6.26 17.65 7.55
N ARG A 28 5.19 18.44 7.39
CA ARG A 28 3.96 18.31 8.19
C ARG A 28 3.07 17.17 7.73
N VAL A 29 3.18 16.79 6.46
CA VAL A 29 2.45 15.67 5.84
C VAL A 29 3.46 14.82 5.07
N LEU A 30 3.33 13.51 5.17
CA LEU A 30 4.15 12.57 4.41
C LEU A 30 3.66 12.50 2.96
N ASN A 31 4.58 12.69 2.00
CA ASN A 31 4.26 12.47 0.59
C ASN A 31 4.16 10.96 0.29
N THR A 32 2.95 10.43 0.32
CA THR A 32 2.68 9.02 -0.02
C THR A 32 2.42 8.81 -1.52
N HIS A 33 2.26 9.88 -2.30
CA HIS A 33 1.93 9.81 -3.74
C HIS A 33 3.08 9.21 -4.55
N GLN A 34 4.33 9.61 -4.26
CA GLN A 34 5.49 9.10 -4.95
C GLN A 34 5.59 7.57 -4.85
N GLN A 35 5.47 7.04 -3.64
CA GLN A 35 5.55 5.62 -3.39
C GLN A 35 4.44 4.88 -4.14
N TRP A 36 3.20 5.32 -3.98
CA TRP A 36 2.04 4.64 -4.53
C TRP A 36 1.99 4.74 -6.07
N LEU A 37 2.14 5.94 -6.64
CA LEU A 37 2.17 6.14 -8.09
C LEU A 37 3.36 5.44 -8.73
N GLY A 38 4.55 5.52 -8.10
CA GLY A 38 5.73 4.81 -8.58
C GLY A 38 5.51 3.31 -8.68
N GLN A 39 4.88 2.70 -7.69
CA GLN A 39 4.52 1.29 -7.69
C GLN A 39 3.50 0.98 -8.81
N ARG A 40 2.39 1.73 -8.90
CA ARG A 40 1.35 1.50 -9.93
C ARG A 40 1.88 1.66 -11.35
N LEU A 41 2.72 2.65 -11.59
CA LEU A 41 3.38 2.84 -12.89
C LEU A 41 4.34 1.68 -13.18
N ALA A 42 5.16 1.28 -12.21
CA ALA A 42 6.10 0.17 -12.37
C ALA A 42 5.41 -1.16 -12.66
N ASP A 43 4.26 -1.42 -12.03
CA ASP A 43 3.45 -2.62 -12.28
C ASP A 43 2.79 -2.60 -13.69
N SER A 44 2.68 -1.41 -14.29
CA SER A 44 2.22 -1.24 -15.67
C SER A 44 3.34 -1.13 -16.72
N GLY A 45 4.59 -1.33 -16.31
CA GLY A 45 5.77 -1.25 -17.18
C GLY A 45 6.34 0.14 -17.39
N HIS A 46 5.83 1.12 -16.66
CA HIS A 46 6.32 2.49 -16.71
C HIS A 46 7.15 2.79 -15.46
N THR A 47 8.18 3.61 -15.57
CA THR A 47 9.04 3.95 -14.44
C THR A 47 9.11 5.47 -14.31
N LEU A 48 8.94 5.98 -13.07
CA LEU A 48 9.21 7.37 -12.78
C LEU A 48 10.71 7.64 -12.92
N SER A 49 11.07 8.55 -13.82
CA SER A 49 12.46 8.97 -14.02
C SER A 49 12.87 9.98 -12.94
N ARG A 50 11.95 10.85 -12.54
CA ARG A 50 12.18 11.90 -11.55
C ARG A 50 10.93 12.22 -10.76
N GLN A 51 11.15 12.74 -9.56
CA GLN A 51 10.10 13.28 -8.71
C GLN A 51 10.58 14.59 -8.07
N VAL A 52 9.71 15.60 -8.10
CA VAL A 52 9.94 16.91 -7.49
C VAL A 52 8.74 17.29 -6.64
N THR A 53 8.98 17.84 -5.46
CA THR A 53 7.95 18.49 -4.63
C THR A 53 8.20 19.99 -4.66
N VAL A 54 7.16 20.75 -4.95
CA VAL A 54 7.22 22.23 -5.02
C VAL A 54 6.19 22.85 -4.08
N PRO A 55 6.43 24.06 -3.58
CA PRO A 55 5.43 24.80 -2.80
C PRO A 55 4.25 25.22 -3.68
N ASP A 56 3.13 25.61 -3.06
CA ASP A 56 1.96 26.17 -3.74
C ASP A 56 2.24 27.62 -4.18
N ASN A 57 3.21 27.75 -5.07
CA ASN A 57 3.68 29.01 -5.64
C ASN A 57 3.70 28.91 -7.16
N GLY A 58 3.05 29.85 -7.83
CA GLY A 58 2.87 29.82 -9.28
C GLY A 58 4.17 29.80 -10.08
N GLN A 59 5.22 30.48 -9.62
CA GLN A 59 6.51 30.46 -10.30
C GLN A 59 7.19 29.09 -10.12
N ALA A 60 7.23 28.54 -8.91
CA ALA A 60 7.84 27.23 -8.63
C ALA A 60 7.16 26.11 -9.41
N ILE A 61 5.80 26.12 -9.48
CA ILE A 61 5.05 25.14 -10.25
C ILE A 61 5.36 25.28 -11.74
N ARG A 62 5.35 26.53 -12.28
CA ARG A 62 5.67 26.82 -13.68
C ARG A 62 7.05 26.31 -14.07
N GLU A 63 8.07 26.64 -13.29
CA GLU A 63 9.45 26.24 -13.56
C GLU A 63 9.62 24.71 -13.52
N ALA A 64 8.99 24.04 -12.55
CA ALA A 64 9.03 22.59 -12.44
C ALA A 64 8.36 21.91 -13.65
N VAL A 65 7.16 22.39 -14.04
CA VAL A 65 6.42 21.81 -15.19
C VAL A 65 7.15 22.09 -16.51
N GLN A 66 7.65 23.29 -16.73
CA GLN A 66 8.43 23.62 -17.95
C GLN A 66 9.68 22.75 -18.05
N THR A 67 10.40 22.62 -16.95
CA THR A 67 11.62 21.81 -16.90
C THR A 67 11.33 20.33 -17.17
N ALA A 68 10.24 19.80 -16.61
CA ALA A 68 9.80 18.43 -16.85
C ALA A 68 9.36 18.20 -18.30
N LEU A 69 8.54 19.12 -18.87
CA LEU A 69 8.12 19.07 -20.27
C LEU A 69 9.30 19.17 -21.25
N GLY A 70 10.42 19.79 -20.82
CA GLY A 70 11.64 19.90 -21.63
C GLY A 70 12.35 18.55 -21.87
N ARG A 71 11.97 17.48 -21.15
CA ARG A 71 12.65 16.18 -21.23
C ARG A 71 11.74 14.96 -21.17
N ALA A 72 10.61 15.06 -20.45
CA ALA A 72 9.70 13.94 -20.24
C ALA A 72 8.59 13.87 -21.29
N GLY A 73 8.26 12.65 -21.74
CA GLY A 73 7.10 12.41 -22.58
C GLY A 73 5.76 12.40 -21.80
N LEU A 74 5.85 12.22 -20.47
CA LEU A 74 4.71 12.29 -19.55
C LEU A 74 5.10 13.05 -18.29
N VAL A 75 4.35 14.09 -17.98
CA VAL A 75 4.45 14.82 -16.71
C VAL A 75 3.14 14.63 -15.94
N ILE A 76 3.23 14.22 -14.70
CA ILE A 76 2.10 14.05 -13.79
C ILE A 76 2.24 15.09 -12.68
N THR A 77 1.22 15.92 -12.48
CA THR A 77 1.14 16.81 -11.32
C THR A 77 0.09 16.30 -10.35
N THR A 78 0.32 16.42 -9.05
CA THR A 78 -0.67 16.07 -8.01
C THR A 78 -0.83 17.24 -7.04
N GLY A 79 -2.08 17.64 -6.78
CA GLY A 79 -2.43 18.76 -5.91
C GLY A 79 -2.75 20.06 -6.65
N GLY A 80 -3.27 21.05 -5.91
CA GLY A 80 -3.60 22.38 -6.41
C GLY A 80 -4.75 22.46 -7.41
N LEU A 81 -5.71 21.49 -7.35
CA LEU A 81 -6.93 21.47 -8.18
C LEU A 81 -8.20 21.80 -7.39
N GLY A 82 -8.10 22.04 -6.10
CA GLY A 82 -9.21 22.39 -5.24
C GLY A 82 -9.79 23.77 -5.51
N PRO A 83 -10.71 24.24 -4.63
CA PRO A 83 -11.38 25.52 -4.77
C PRO A 83 -10.76 26.63 -3.93
N THR A 84 -9.69 26.38 -3.19
CA THR A 84 -9.07 27.34 -2.27
C THR A 84 -8.08 28.26 -3.00
N SER A 85 -7.69 29.34 -2.38
CA SER A 85 -6.84 30.36 -3.03
C SER A 85 -5.41 29.92 -3.33
N ASP A 86 -4.98 28.84 -2.68
CA ASP A 86 -3.69 28.15 -2.87
C ASP A 86 -3.77 27.04 -3.94
N ASP A 87 -4.98 26.68 -4.39
CA ASP A 87 -5.19 25.72 -5.49
C ASP A 87 -4.98 26.38 -6.86
N ILE A 88 -3.76 26.70 -7.19
CA ILE A 88 -3.40 27.49 -8.37
C ILE A 88 -2.88 26.66 -9.56
N THR A 89 -2.65 25.37 -9.38
CA THR A 89 -1.98 24.52 -10.39
C THR A 89 -2.71 24.53 -11.73
N ARG A 90 -4.04 24.32 -11.73
CA ARG A 90 -4.85 24.32 -12.97
C ARG A 90 -4.76 25.61 -13.75
N GLY A 91 -4.98 26.74 -13.06
CA GLY A 91 -4.95 28.08 -13.69
C GLY A 91 -3.57 28.42 -14.24
N MET A 92 -2.54 28.17 -13.43
CA MET A 92 -1.17 28.45 -13.82
C MET A 92 -0.69 27.61 -15.02
N ILE A 93 -1.07 26.33 -15.08
CA ILE A 93 -0.76 25.46 -16.23
C ILE A 93 -1.54 25.91 -17.47
N ALA A 94 -2.82 26.28 -17.33
CA ALA A 94 -3.63 26.81 -18.41
C ALA A 94 -2.99 28.06 -19.03
N ASP A 95 -2.57 29.01 -18.21
CA ASP A 95 -1.87 30.22 -18.63
C ASP A 95 -0.52 29.91 -19.31
N MET A 96 0.28 29.03 -18.71
CA MET A 96 1.58 28.63 -19.23
C MET A 96 1.48 28.01 -20.64
N LEU A 97 0.42 27.21 -20.87
CA LEU A 97 0.17 26.56 -22.15
C LEU A 97 -0.67 27.39 -23.12
N ALA A 98 -1.02 28.63 -22.77
CA ALA A 98 -1.94 29.48 -23.50
C ALA A 98 -3.29 28.81 -23.85
N ARG A 99 -3.81 27.99 -22.90
CA ARG A 99 -5.10 27.33 -23.02
C ARG A 99 -6.14 28.05 -22.16
N PRO A 100 -7.11 28.76 -22.75
CA PRO A 100 -8.12 29.45 -21.97
C PRO A 100 -8.94 28.46 -21.14
N LEU A 101 -9.27 28.84 -19.90
CA LEU A 101 -10.18 28.10 -19.06
C LEU A 101 -11.61 28.21 -19.59
N CYS A 102 -12.28 27.10 -19.79
CA CYS A 102 -13.66 27.02 -20.25
C CYS A 102 -14.49 26.28 -19.17
N ARG A 103 -15.71 26.80 -18.93
CA ARG A 103 -16.65 26.14 -18.04
C ARG A 103 -17.11 24.80 -18.66
N ASP A 104 -17.06 23.74 -17.90
CA ASP A 104 -17.64 22.44 -18.23
C ASP A 104 -18.89 22.23 -17.38
N ASP A 105 -20.07 22.22 -18.04
CA ASP A 105 -21.34 22.10 -17.34
C ASP A 105 -21.58 20.71 -16.75
N SER A 106 -20.96 19.69 -17.30
CA SER A 106 -21.04 18.32 -16.73
C SER A 106 -20.32 18.24 -15.37
N ILE A 107 -19.17 18.89 -15.26
CA ILE A 107 -18.43 19.00 -14.00
C ILE A 107 -19.20 19.87 -13.01
N ALA A 108 -19.76 20.99 -13.45
CA ALA A 108 -20.58 21.84 -12.60
C ALA A 108 -21.77 21.07 -12.00
N SER A 109 -22.52 20.35 -12.83
CA SER A 109 -23.63 19.49 -12.40
C SER A 109 -23.19 18.36 -11.47
N HIS A 110 -22.01 17.77 -11.71
CA HIS A 110 -21.44 16.77 -10.79
C HIS A 110 -21.15 17.38 -9.41
N ILE A 111 -20.55 18.57 -9.37
CA ILE A 111 -20.25 19.28 -8.11
C ILE A 111 -21.54 19.57 -7.35
N GLU A 112 -22.57 20.10 -8.00
CA GLU A 112 -23.88 20.37 -7.42
C GLU A 112 -24.46 19.09 -6.79
N SER A 113 -24.53 18.01 -7.55
CA SER A 113 -25.02 16.71 -7.11
C SER A 113 -24.19 16.11 -5.95
N PHE A 114 -22.88 16.38 -5.93
CA PHE A 114 -22.00 15.92 -4.87
C PHE A 114 -22.33 16.57 -3.52
N PHE A 115 -22.67 17.84 -3.49
CA PHE A 115 -23.11 18.56 -2.29
C PHE A 115 -24.53 18.19 -1.88
N GLU A 116 -25.46 18.08 -2.85
CA GLU A 116 -26.85 17.67 -2.60
C GLU A 116 -26.93 16.29 -1.92
N ARG A 117 -26.24 15.30 -2.48
CA ARG A 117 -26.20 13.93 -1.90
C ARG A 117 -25.68 13.88 -0.46
N ARG A 118 -24.90 14.89 -0.04
CA ARG A 118 -24.37 15.02 1.32
C ARG A 118 -25.17 15.96 2.21
N ASN A 119 -26.25 16.50 1.67
CA ASN A 119 -27.08 17.48 2.36
C ASN A 119 -26.25 18.64 2.95
N ARG A 120 -25.33 19.17 2.13
CA ARG A 120 -24.43 20.28 2.50
C ARG A 120 -24.62 21.47 1.56
N PRO A 121 -24.62 22.73 2.07
CA PRO A 121 -24.63 23.90 1.21
C PRO A 121 -23.35 23.92 0.37
N MET A 122 -23.51 24.19 -0.93
CA MET A 122 -22.38 24.34 -1.86
C MET A 122 -21.88 25.78 -1.86
N PRO A 123 -20.62 26.04 -1.50
CA PRO A 123 -20.00 27.34 -1.67
C PRO A 123 -19.85 27.66 -3.17
N GLU A 124 -20.13 28.89 -3.59
CA GLU A 124 -20.00 29.29 -4.99
C GLU A 124 -18.56 29.17 -5.50
N SER A 125 -17.57 29.37 -4.63
CA SER A 125 -16.14 29.23 -4.95
C SER A 125 -15.76 27.83 -5.48
N VAL A 126 -16.52 26.78 -5.13
CA VAL A 126 -16.23 25.41 -5.59
C VAL A 126 -16.42 25.25 -7.10
N LEU A 127 -17.29 26.07 -7.71
CA LEU A 127 -17.54 26.05 -9.17
C LEU A 127 -16.30 26.42 -10.00
N VAL A 128 -15.27 27.01 -9.40
CA VAL A 128 -13.98 27.22 -10.08
C VAL A 128 -13.38 25.91 -10.59
N GLN A 129 -13.70 24.78 -9.96
CA GLN A 129 -13.25 23.46 -10.37
C GLN A 129 -13.88 22.98 -11.69
N ALA A 130 -15.01 23.56 -12.09
CA ALA A 130 -15.60 23.32 -13.40
C ALA A 130 -14.93 24.12 -14.54
N GLN A 131 -13.94 24.95 -14.23
CA GLN A 131 -13.14 25.66 -15.26
C GLN A 131 -12.00 24.73 -15.70
N VAL A 132 -12.02 24.24 -16.92
CA VAL A 132 -11.02 23.35 -17.50
C VAL A 132 -10.25 23.99 -18.64
N PRO A 133 -8.96 23.73 -18.82
CA PRO A 133 -8.19 24.22 -19.95
C PRO A 133 -8.76 23.69 -21.26
N LYS A 134 -8.94 24.57 -22.26
CA LYS A 134 -9.47 24.19 -23.56
C LYS A 134 -8.73 23.03 -24.19
N GLY A 135 -9.46 21.99 -24.55
CA GLY A 135 -8.92 20.77 -25.16
C GLY A 135 -8.34 19.75 -24.16
N ALA A 136 -8.52 19.97 -22.86
CA ALA A 136 -8.18 18.94 -21.86
C ALA A 136 -9.15 17.76 -21.92
N VAL A 137 -8.63 16.56 -21.72
CA VAL A 137 -9.42 15.37 -21.43
C VAL A 137 -9.73 15.37 -19.94
N VAL A 138 -11.00 15.19 -19.58
CA VAL A 138 -11.47 15.21 -18.20
C VAL A 138 -11.53 13.80 -17.64
N PHE A 139 -10.98 13.62 -16.45
CA PHE A 139 -11.14 12.43 -15.62
C PHE A 139 -12.16 12.74 -14.51
N PRO A 140 -13.40 12.21 -14.60
CA PRO A 140 -14.43 12.41 -13.58
C PRO A 140 -13.96 11.97 -12.19
N ASN A 141 -14.39 12.67 -11.15
CA ASN A 141 -14.03 12.38 -9.77
C ASN A 141 -15.25 11.96 -8.95
N GLU A 142 -15.50 10.68 -8.80
CA GLU A 142 -16.64 10.18 -8.01
C GLU A 142 -16.45 10.36 -6.50
N HIS A 143 -15.21 10.56 -6.04
CA HIS A 143 -14.82 10.64 -4.63
C HIS A 143 -14.62 12.05 -4.11
N GLY A 144 -14.68 13.04 -5.00
CA GLY A 144 -14.47 14.46 -4.71
C GLY A 144 -15.12 15.39 -5.74
N THR A 145 -14.72 16.65 -5.72
CA THR A 145 -15.26 17.69 -6.61
C THR A 145 -14.25 18.12 -7.69
N ALA A 146 -12.95 17.94 -7.47
CA ALA A 146 -11.91 18.32 -8.41
C ALA A 146 -11.71 17.22 -9.48
N PRO A 147 -12.00 17.46 -10.76
CA PRO A 147 -11.69 16.52 -11.82
C PRO A 147 -10.18 16.39 -12.01
N GLY A 148 -9.73 15.23 -12.48
CA GLY A 148 -8.42 15.10 -13.09
C GLY A 148 -8.46 15.59 -14.55
N LEU A 149 -7.33 16.02 -15.06
CA LEU A 149 -7.23 16.60 -16.40
C LEU A 149 -6.00 16.06 -17.11
N ALA A 150 -6.09 15.78 -18.41
CA ALA A 150 -4.96 15.47 -19.25
C ALA A 150 -4.89 16.42 -20.46
N ILE A 151 -3.71 16.95 -20.75
CA ILE A 151 -3.47 17.87 -21.84
C ILE A 151 -2.35 17.36 -22.71
N GLU A 152 -2.58 17.27 -24.01
CA GLU A 152 -1.50 17.07 -24.97
C GLU A 152 -0.78 18.40 -25.23
N VAL A 153 0.52 18.42 -24.99
CA VAL A 153 1.38 19.55 -25.26
C VAL A 153 2.05 19.29 -26.63
N SER A 154 1.40 19.80 -27.68
CA SER A 154 1.86 19.63 -29.07
C SER A 154 1.54 20.90 -29.90
N PRO A 155 2.54 21.54 -30.53
CA PRO A 155 3.96 21.28 -30.37
C PRO A 155 4.44 21.59 -28.94
N ASN A 156 5.41 20.82 -28.46
CA ASN A 156 6.01 21.08 -27.14
C ASN A 156 7.19 22.05 -27.29
N THR A 157 6.93 23.32 -27.06
CA THR A 157 7.93 24.40 -27.18
C THR A 157 8.97 24.40 -26.06
N PHE A 158 8.79 23.59 -25.02
CA PHE A 158 9.75 23.44 -23.92
C PHE A 158 10.82 22.39 -24.24
N HIS A 159 10.52 21.45 -25.15
CA HIS A 159 11.45 20.41 -25.56
C HIS A 159 12.24 20.87 -26.81
N GLU A 160 13.57 20.70 -26.79
CA GLU A 160 14.45 21.17 -27.88
C GLU A 160 14.04 20.66 -29.26
N SER A 161 13.61 19.41 -29.37
CA SER A 161 13.15 18.82 -30.64
C SER A 161 11.66 19.04 -30.93
N GLY A 162 10.93 19.74 -30.07
CA GLY A 162 9.49 19.91 -30.20
C GLY A 162 8.66 18.62 -29.97
N LYS A 163 9.25 17.57 -29.44
CA LYS A 163 8.59 16.27 -29.21
C LYS A 163 7.35 16.45 -28.34
N PRO A 164 6.18 15.95 -28.76
CA PRO A 164 4.95 16.04 -27.96
C PRO A 164 5.10 15.37 -26.59
N ALA A 165 4.39 15.89 -25.60
CA ALA A 165 4.30 15.33 -24.27
C ALA A 165 2.85 15.36 -23.76
N TRP A 166 2.53 14.51 -22.81
CA TRP A 166 1.29 14.58 -22.04
C TRP A 166 1.54 15.18 -20.67
N LEU A 167 0.61 16.02 -20.25
CA LEU A 167 0.58 16.60 -18.90
C LEU A 167 -0.73 16.19 -18.23
N LEU A 168 -0.61 15.40 -17.16
CA LEU A 168 -1.73 14.98 -16.32
C LEU A 168 -1.74 15.84 -15.05
N MET A 169 -2.90 16.34 -14.69
CA MET A 169 -3.15 17.05 -13.42
C MET A 169 -4.15 16.23 -12.62
N LEU A 170 -3.74 15.74 -11.46
CA LEU A 170 -4.52 14.86 -10.61
C LEU A 170 -4.76 15.47 -9.22
N PRO A 171 -5.88 15.14 -8.54
CA PRO A 171 -6.17 15.68 -7.21
C PRO A 171 -5.14 15.25 -6.17
N GLY A 172 -5.00 16.06 -5.10
CA GLY A 172 -4.08 15.79 -4.00
C GLY A 172 -4.54 14.69 -3.04
N PRO A 173 -5.81 14.65 -2.57
CA PRO A 173 -6.23 13.67 -1.57
C PRO A 173 -6.10 12.23 -2.07
N PRO A 174 -5.44 11.30 -1.31
CA PRO A 174 -5.25 9.91 -1.74
C PRO A 174 -6.55 9.17 -2.08
N ARG A 175 -7.64 9.46 -1.37
CA ARG A 175 -8.97 8.87 -1.62
C ARG A 175 -9.57 9.23 -2.98
N GLU A 176 -9.12 10.33 -3.57
CA GLU A 176 -9.55 10.83 -4.89
C GLU A 176 -8.55 10.41 -5.98
N LEU A 177 -7.26 10.58 -5.68
CA LEU A 177 -6.15 10.25 -6.58
C LEU A 177 -6.13 8.77 -6.96
N ARG A 178 -6.20 7.86 -5.96
CA ARG A 178 -5.98 6.43 -6.21
C ARG A 178 -7.02 5.81 -7.16
N PRO A 179 -8.33 5.93 -6.92
CA PRO A 179 -9.32 5.41 -7.86
C PRO A 179 -9.19 6.06 -9.25
N MET A 180 -8.96 7.37 -9.31
CA MET A 180 -8.79 8.08 -10.58
C MET A 180 -7.59 7.58 -11.37
N VAL A 181 -6.49 7.26 -10.71
CA VAL A 181 -5.32 6.67 -11.37
C VAL A 181 -5.62 5.28 -11.88
N ASP A 182 -6.18 4.39 -11.05
CA ASP A 182 -6.45 3.01 -11.41
C ASP A 182 -7.48 2.90 -12.54
N ASP A 183 -8.59 3.66 -12.46
CA ASP A 183 -9.73 3.52 -13.35
C ASP A 183 -9.63 4.37 -14.61
N GLN A 184 -8.82 5.46 -14.59
CA GLN A 184 -8.81 6.43 -15.67
C GLN A 184 -7.40 6.78 -16.16
N ALA A 185 -6.48 7.24 -15.30
CA ALA A 185 -5.18 7.72 -15.74
C ALA A 185 -4.29 6.59 -16.30
N LEU A 186 -4.24 5.41 -15.66
CA LEU A 186 -3.47 4.27 -16.17
C LEU A 186 -4.04 3.73 -17.49
N PRO A 187 -5.36 3.53 -17.69
CA PRO A 187 -5.93 3.20 -18.99
C PRO A 187 -5.62 4.27 -20.04
N PHE A 188 -5.68 5.55 -19.67
CA PHE A 188 -5.32 6.65 -20.56
C PHE A 188 -3.85 6.58 -20.98
N ILE A 189 -2.93 6.38 -20.04
CA ILE A 189 -1.50 6.22 -20.31
C ILE A 189 -1.26 5.04 -21.25
N LYS A 190 -1.85 3.87 -20.98
CA LYS A 190 -1.74 2.70 -21.85
C LYS A 190 -2.21 2.95 -23.28
N LYS A 191 -3.26 3.75 -23.44
CA LYS A 191 -3.83 4.09 -24.75
C LYS A 191 -2.96 5.08 -25.54
N HIS A 192 -2.49 6.14 -24.89
CA HIS A 192 -1.81 7.26 -25.55
C HIS A 192 -0.27 7.14 -25.57
N LEU A 193 0.28 6.33 -24.69
CA LEU A 193 1.70 6.10 -24.51
C LEU A 193 1.98 4.58 -24.40
N PRO A 194 1.60 3.82 -25.45
CA PRO A 194 1.75 2.37 -25.43
C PRO A 194 3.22 1.96 -25.33
N LEU A 195 3.46 0.88 -24.61
CA LEU A 195 4.76 0.24 -24.57
C LEU A 195 5.01 -0.48 -25.92
N GLU A 196 6.28 -0.54 -26.36
CA GLU A 196 6.66 -1.26 -27.58
C GLU A 196 6.34 -2.76 -27.51
N GLN A 197 6.44 -3.33 -26.30
CA GLN A 197 6.10 -4.72 -26.02
C GLN A 197 5.24 -4.82 -24.76
N ALA A 198 4.37 -5.83 -24.71
CA ALA A 198 3.57 -6.11 -23.55
C ALA A 198 4.45 -6.35 -22.31
N PHE A 199 4.22 -5.59 -21.26
CA PHE A 199 4.90 -5.74 -19.98
C PHE A 199 4.10 -6.66 -19.06
N HIS A 200 4.81 -7.51 -18.34
CA HIS A 200 4.25 -8.44 -17.37
C HIS A 200 4.98 -8.28 -16.04
N CYS A 201 4.22 -8.31 -14.95
CA CYS A 201 4.73 -8.23 -13.60
C CYS A 201 3.96 -9.19 -12.70
N ARG A 202 4.68 -9.83 -11.78
CA ARG A 202 4.14 -10.64 -10.70
C ARG A 202 4.96 -10.36 -9.46
N THR A 203 4.30 -10.07 -8.36
CA THR A 203 4.93 -9.92 -7.05
C THR A 203 4.51 -11.07 -6.15
N LEU A 204 5.47 -11.78 -5.58
CA LEU A 204 5.22 -12.77 -4.52
C LEU A 204 5.46 -12.11 -3.17
N ARG A 205 4.45 -12.17 -2.31
CA ARG A 205 4.50 -11.58 -0.97
C ARG A 205 4.97 -12.62 0.04
N SER A 206 6.11 -12.39 0.68
CA SER A 206 6.64 -13.31 1.69
C SER A 206 6.70 -12.68 3.09
N LEU A 207 6.65 -13.53 4.13
CA LEU A 207 6.70 -13.13 5.52
C LEU A 207 7.54 -14.08 6.36
N GLY A 208 8.36 -13.51 7.26
CA GLY A 208 9.16 -14.29 8.22
C GLY A 208 10.47 -14.84 7.67
N ILE A 209 10.94 -14.31 6.54
CA ILE A 209 12.25 -14.55 5.94
C ILE A 209 12.91 -13.21 5.63
N GLY A 210 14.23 -13.11 5.83
CA GLY A 210 15.00 -11.89 5.52
C GLY A 210 15.39 -11.81 4.05
N GLU A 211 15.57 -10.59 3.53
CA GLU A 211 15.91 -10.32 2.12
C GLU A 211 17.16 -11.06 1.67
N SER A 212 18.26 -10.96 2.42
CA SER A 212 19.51 -11.65 2.10
C SER A 212 19.36 -13.18 2.01
N MET A 213 18.52 -13.76 2.88
CA MET A 213 18.24 -15.20 2.83
C MET A 213 17.44 -15.57 1.60
N VAL A 214 16.44 -14.74 1.22
CA VAL A 214 15.66 -14.96 0.00
C VAL A 214 16.56 -14.87 -1.23
N GLU A 215 17.42 -13.86 -1.29
CA GLU A 215 18.38 -13.68 -2.38
C GLU A 215 19.33 -14.86 -2.50
N ASP A 216 19.98 -15.27 -1.41
CA ASP A 216 20.91 -16.40 -1.40
C ASP A 216 20.26 -17.70 -1.88
N MET A 217 19.00 -17.93 -1.50
CA MET A 217 18.26 -19.14 -1.88
C MET A 217 17.84 -19.14 -3.35
N LEU A 218 17.52 -17.98 -3.92
CA LEU A 218 16.83 -17.87 -5.19
C LEU A 218 17.72 -17.43 -6.35
N LEU A 219 18.71 -16.55 -6.10
CA LEU A 219 19.47 -15.90 -7.17
C LEU A 219 20.14 -16.91 -8.11
N GLY A 220 20.78 -17.95 -7.56
CA GLY A 220 21.44 -18.99 -8.38
C GLY A 220 20.47 -19.81 -9.22
N GLN A 221 19.27 -20.07 -8.68
CA GLN A 221 18.25 -20.87 -9.37
C GLN A 221 17.53 -20.07 -10.46
N LEU A 222 17.37 -18.75 -10.27
CA LEU A 222 16.66 -17.86 -11.19
C LEU A 222 17.59 -17.24 -12.26
N LYS A 223 18.91 -17.34 -12.08
CA LYS A 223 19.87 -16.76 -13.04
C LYS A 223 19.63 -17.16 -14.50
N PRO A 224 19.35 -18.44 -14.85
CA PRO A 224 19.06 -18.82 -16.24
C PRO A 224 17.83 -18.11 -16.83
N LEU A 225 16.84 -17.78 -16.00
CA LEU A 225 15.64 -17.03 -16.42
C LEU A 225 15.95 -15.53 -16.57
N MET A 226 16.78 -15.00 -15.68
CA MET A 226 17.27 -13.62 -15.78
C MET A 226 18.11 -13.41 -17.05
N ASP A 227 18.94 -14.36 -17.42
CA ASP A 227 19.73 -14.33 -18.65
C ASP A 227 18.84 -14.37 -19.92
N ARG A 228 17.56 -14.77 -19.79
CA ARG A 228 16.51 -14.73 -20.83
C ARG A 228 15.64 -13.47 -20.77
N GLY A 229 15.97 -12.50 -19.90
CA GLY A 229 15.30 -11.21 -19.83
C GLY A 229 14.30 -11.05 -18.68
N LEU A 230 14.21 -12.01 -17.76
CA LEU A 230 13.44 -11.83 -16.51
C LEU A 230 14.15 -10.83 -15.60
N ASP A 231 13.44 -9.80 -15.17
CA ASP A 231 13.89 -8.87 -14.14
C ASP A 231 13.40 -9.37 -12.76
N LEU A 232 14.35 -9.50 -11.82
CA LEU A 232 14.13 -9.96 -10.45
C LEU A 232 14.47 -8.84 -9.48
N GLY A 233 13.51 -8.44 -8.66
CA GLY A 233 13.69 -7.43 -7.63
C GLY A 233 13.23 -7.90 -6.26
N PHE A 234 13.91 -7.42 -5.21
CA PHE A 234 13.53 -7.63 -3.83
C PHE A 234 13.19 -6.29 -3.17
N CYS A 235 12.13 -6.27 -2.37
CA CYS A 235 11.75 -5.08 -1.61
C CYS A 235 11.41 -5.49 -0.17
N ALA A 236 12.32 -5.16 0.76
CA ALA A 236 12.11 -5.42 2.17
C ALA A 236 11.16 -4.40 2.80
N ARG A 237 10.25 -4.91 3.62
CA ARG A 237 9.38 -4.16 4.51
C ARG A 237 9.48 -4.78 5.91
N THR A 238 8.84 -4.19 6.90
CA THR A 238 8.86 -4.70 8.27
C THR A 238 8.39 -6.15 8.35
N GLY A 239 9.35 -7.09 8.49
CA GLY A 239 9.10 -8.54 8.59
C GLY A 239 8.63 -9.22 7.31
N GLN A 240 8.59 -8.52 6.19
CA GLN A 240 8.13 -8.99 4.87
C GLN A 240 9.19 -8.73 3.80
N VAL A 241 9.19 -9.55 2.76
CA VAL A 241 9.99 -9.33 1.54
C VAL A 241 9.09 -9.59 0.33
N ASP A 242 8.94 -8.57 -0.50
CA ASP A 242 8.29 -8.70 -1.79
C ASP A 242 9.32 -9.18 -2.82
N ILE A 243 9.00 -10.21 -3.58
CA ILE A 243 9.81 -10.75 -4.66
C ILE A 243 9.11 -10.40 -5.97
N ARG A 244 9.67 -9.46 -6.71
CA ARG A 244 9.08 -8.96 -7.96
C ARG A 244 9.73 -9.63 -9.15
N LEU A 245 8.90 -10.21 -10.00
CA LEU A 245 9.25 -10.82 -11.29
C LEU A 245 8.64 -9.97 -12.39
N SER A 246 9.44 -9.46 -13.31
CA SER A 246 8.91 -8.59 -14.37
C SER A 246 9.73 -8.66 -15.64
N GLY A 247 9.14 -8.17 -16.74
CA GLY A 247 9.80 -8.03 -18.02
C GLY A 247 8.81 -7.80 -19.16
N SER A 248 9.33 -7.69 -20.38
CA SER A 248 8.55 -7.39 -21.57
C SER A 248 8.72 -8.47 -22.64
N GLY A 249 7.69 -8.67 -23.44
CA GLY A 249 7.73 -9.56 -24.59
C GLY A 249 6.83 -10.80 -24.45
N PRO A 250 6.66 -11.54 -25.56
CA PRO A 250 5.68 -12.62 -25.64
C PRO A 250 6.04 -13.87 -24.80
N GLU A 251 7.32 -14.08 -24.49
CA GLU A 251 7.77 -15.22 -23.65
C GLU A 251 7.67 -14.94 -22.14
N MET A 252 7.50 -13.67 -21.77
CA MET A 252 7.57 -13.25 -20.36
C MET A 252 6.54 -13.93 -19.45
N PRO A 253 5.28 -14.16 -19.85
CA PRO A 253 4.34 -14.89 -19.01
C PRO A 253 4.81 -16.30 -18.62
N ALA A 254 5.45 -17.01 -19.56
CA ALA A 254 6.01 -18.34 -19.32
C ALA A 254 7.23 -18.30 -18.39
N LEU A 255 8.13 -17.30 -18.58
CA LEU A 255 9.28 -17.09 -17.72
C LEU A 255 8.88 -16.75 -16.30
N ILE A 256 7.89 -15.88 -16.11
CA ILE A 256 7.35 -15.53 -14.80
C ILE A 256 6.75 -16.76 -14.12
N ALA A 257 5.96 -17.58 -14.84
CA ALA A 257 5.39 -18.79 -14.29
C ALA A 257 6.43 -19.81 -13.85
N GLU A 258 7.51 -19.99 -14.65
CA GLU A 258 8.65 -20.85 -14.33
C GLU A 258 9.41 -20.33 -13.09
N ALA A 259 9.64 -19.03 -13.01
CA ALA A 259 10.27 -18.39 -11.88
C ALA A 259 9.42 -18.51 -10.60
N GLU A 260 8.12 -18.27 -10.68
CA GLU A 260 7.19 -18.44 -9.56
C GLU A 260 7.20 -19.88 -9.04
N ALA A 261 7.16 -20.86 -9.93
CA ALA A 261 7.23 -22.28 -9.55
C ALA A 261 8.56 -22.60 -8.82
N THR A 262 9.68 -22.07 -9.31
CA THR A 262 11.00 -22.22 -8.67
C THR A 262 11.01 -21.59 -7.27
N ILE A 263 10.49 -20.37 -7.12
CA ILE A 263 10.42 -19.67 -5.84
C ILE A 263 9.52 -20.43 -4.86
N ARG A 264 8.36 -20.90 -5.30
CA ARG A 264 7.45 -21.68 -4.46
C ARG A 264 8.06 -23.01 -4.03
N ALA A 265 8.81 -23.69 -4.90
CA ALA A 265 9.52 -24.91 -4.50
C ALA A 265 10.53 -24.66 -3.36
N ALA A 266 11.15 -23.48 -3.32
CA ALA A 266 12.13 -23.13 -2.30
C ALA A 266 11.50 -22.58 -1.00
N ILE A 267 10.50 -21.69 -1.08
CA ILE A 267 10.00 -20.90 0.05
C ILE A 267 8.46 -20.79 0.11
N ASP A 268 7.69 -21.74 -0.39
CA ASP A 268 6.22 -21.66 -0.44
C ASP A 268 5.56 -21.38 0.92
N LYS A 269 6.11 -21.96 1.99
CA LYS A 269 5.60 -21.72 3.34
C LYS A 269 5.65 -20.25 3.76
N GLN A 270 6.60 -19.49 3.24
CA GLN A 270 6.79 -18.08 3.52
C GLN A 270 5.93 -17.18 2.61
N ILE A 271 5.53 -17.68 1.45
CA ILE A 271 4.65 -16.93 0.54
C ILE A 271 3.22 -16.92 1.10
N TYR A 272 2.72 -15.73 1.38
CA TYR A 272 1.36 -15.57 1.90
C TYR A 272 0.35 -15.10 0.84
N GLY A 273 0.81 -14.41 -0.19
CA GLY A 273 -0.05 -13.82 -1.21
C GLY A 273 0.73 -13.41 -2.46
N THR A 274 0.03 -12.78 -3.39
CA THR A 274 0.57 -12.29 -4.66
C THR A 274 0.11 -10.86 -4.92
N ASP A 275 0.87 -10.13 -5.71
CA ASP A 275 0.56 -8.79 -6.21
C ASP A 275 0.18 -7.81 -5.08
N ASP A 276 -1.05 -7.30 -5.04
CA ASP A 276 -1.52 -6.32 -4.04
C ASP A 276 -2.12 -6.96 -2.78
N GLU A 277 -2.14 -8.31 -2.68
CA GLU A 277 -2.70 -8.98 -1.52
C GLU A 277 -1.94 -8.65 -0.24
N THR A 278 -2.66 -8.30 0.82
CA THR A 278 -2.12 -8.15 2.16
C THR A 278 -2.41 -9.41 3.01
N ILE A 279 -1.63 -9.62 4.06
CA ILE A 279 -1.80 -10.82 4.90
C ILE A 279 -3.18 -10.88 5.56
N GLU A 280 -3.74 -9.72 5.97
CA GLU A 280 -5.09 -9.63 6.51
C GLU A 280 -6.16 -9.96 5.47
N GLN A 281 -6.01 -9.51 4.21
CA GLN A 281 -6.93 -9.88 3.13
C GLN A 281 -6.92 -11.38 2.87
N VAL A 282 -5.74 -11.99 2.84
CA VAL A 282 -5.60 -13.45 2.63
C VAL A 282 -6.24 -14.24 3.77
N VAL A 283 -6.03 -13.82 5.02
CA VAL A 283 -6.63 -14.49 6.19
C VAL A 283 -8.14 -14.33 6.21
N VAL A 284 -8.64 -13.10 6.05
CA VAL A 284 -10.08 -12.82 6.03
C VAL A 284 -10.76 -13.54 4.87
N GLY A 285 -10.17 -13.51 3.67
CA GLY A 285 -10.70 -14.22 2.50
C GLY A 285 -10.81 -15.72 2.72
N ARG A 286 -9.84 -16.36 3.38
CA ARG A 286 -9.89 -17.78 3.72
C ARG A 286 -11.00 -18.10 4.74
N LEU A 287 -11.12 -17.28 5.79
CA LEU A 287 -12.16 -17.44 6.79
C LEU A 287 -13.57 -17.28 6.18
N ILE A 288 -13.76 -16.32 5.28
CA ILE A 288 -15.01 -16.18 4.52
C ILE A 288 -15.29 -17.45 3.69
N ALA A 289 -14.27 -17.96 3.01
CA ALA A 289 -14.44 -19.13 2.13
C ALA A 289 -14.78 -20.41 2.91
N THR A 290 -14.28 -20.57 4.16
CA THR A 290 -14.58 -21.72 5.02
C THR A 290 -15.81 -21.51 5.91
N GLY A 291 -16.29 -20.26 6.06
CA GLY A 291 -17.36 -19.90 7.00
C GLY A 291 -16.92 -19.95 8.47
N GLU A 292 -15.59 -19.96 8.73
CA GLU A 292 -15.02 -19.98 10.07
C GLU A 292 -14.86 -18.56 10.62
N THR A 293 -14.96 -18.42 11.94
CA THR A 293 -14.95 -17.14 12.64
C THR A 293 -13.69 -16.94 13.49
N LEU A 294 -13.32 -15.67 13.70
CA LEU A 294 -12.11 -15.27 14.41
C LEU A 294 -12.43 -14.29 15.55
N ALA A 295 -11.81 -14.51 16.71
CA ALA A 295 -11.70 -13.52 17.77
C ALA A 295 -10.24 -13.18 18.05
N VAL A 296 -9.97 -12.01 18.65
CA VAL A 296 -8.61 -11.61 19.02
C VAL A 296 -8.55 -11.12 20.48
N ALA A 297 -7.45 -11.40 21.17
CA ALA A 297 -7.11 -10.87 22.49
C ALA A 297 -5.80 -10.10 22.40
N GLU A 298 -5.85 -8.79 22.58
CA GLU A 298 -4.71 -7.92 22.38
C GLU A 298 -4.24 -7.25 23.69
N SER A 299 -2.93 -7.19 23.86
CA SER A 299 -2.29 -6.42 24.90
C SER A 299 -1.36 -5.35 24.28
N CYS A 300 -0.10 -5.69 23.99
CA CYS A 300 0.89 -4.74 23.51
C CYS A 300 0.60 -4.13 22.13
N THR A 301 -0.25 -4.74 21.31
CA THR A 301 -0.65 -4.22 19.99
C THR A 301 -1.76 -3.19 20.05
N GLY A 302 -2.53 -3.15 21.15
CA GLY A 302 -3.47 -2.07 21.47
C GLY A 302 -4.62 -1.91 20.49
N GLY A 303 -5.13 -3.01 19.91
CA GLY A 303 -6.24 -3.00 18.95
C GLY A 303 -5.80 -3.03 17.46
N LEU A 304 -4.50 -3.01 17.17
CA LEU A 304 -4.00 -2.97 15.79
C LEU A 304 -4.37 -4.24 15.00
N LEU A 305 -4.39 -5.42 15.64
CA LEU A 305 -4.78 -6.66 14.98
C LEU A 305 -6.25 -6.64 14.57
N GLY A 306 -7.15 -6.24 15.47
CA GLY A 306 -8.56 -6.04 15.16
C GLY A 306 -8.78 -4.96 14.11
N HIS A 307 -8.01 -3.86 14.17
CA HIS A 307 -8.04 -2.80 13.17
C HIS A 307 -7.72 -3.31 11.77
N LEU A 308 -6.62 -4.06 11.58
CA LEU A 308 -6.25 -4.60 10.27
C LEU A 308 -7.31 -5.55 9.71
N ILE A 309 -7.88 -6.42 10.54
CA ILE A 309 -8.95 -7.34 10.14
C ILE A 309 -10.18 -6.55 9.67
N THR A 310 -10.61 -5.55 10.42
CA THR A 310 -11.81 -4.77 10.13
C THR A 310 -11.66 -3.80 8.95
N ASN A 311 -10.45 -3.53 8.48
CA ASN A 311 -10.20 -2.78 7.25
C ASN A 311 -10.50 -3.61 5.98
N VAL A 312 -10.63 -4.93 6.11
CA VAL A 312 -10.95 -5.79 4.97
C VAL A 312 -12.47 -5.84 4.75
N PRO A 313 -12.97 -5.47 3.55
CA PRO A 313 -14.38 -5.60 3.25
C PRO A 313 -14.88 -7.04 3.46
N GLY A 314 -16.05 -7.19 4.08
CA GLY A 314 -16.61 -8.50 4.41
C GLY A 314 -16.16 -9.07 5.76
N ALA A 315 -15.22 -8.45 6.45
CA ALA A 315 -14.73 -8.91 7.76
C ALA A 315 -15.84 -9.09 8.81
N SER A 316 -16.96 -8.36 8.73
CA SER A 316 -18.08 -8.49 9.64
C SER A 316 -18.74 -9.88 9.65
N THR A 317 -18.54 -10.68 8.61
CA THR A 317 -19.09 -12.05 8.53
C THR A 317 -18.25 -13.07 9.29
N ILE A 318 -16.98 -12.75 9.58
CA ILE A 318 -16.02 -13.68 10.20
C ILE A 318 -15.44 -13.16 11.51
N PHE A 319 -15.45 -11.88 11.76
CA PHE A 319 -14.83 -11.28 12.95
C PHE A 319 -15.83 -11.18 14.10
N ALA A 320 -15.76 -12.12 15.05
CA ALA A 320 -16.63 -12.17 16.21
C ALA A 320 -16.38 -11.03 17.20
N GLY A 321 -15.12 -10.55 17.28
CA GLY A 321 -14.76 -9.42 18.13
C GLY A 321 -13.32 -9.45 18.62
N GLY A 322 -12.91 -8.35 19.31
CA GLY A 322 -11.60 -8.20 19.90
C GLY A 322 -11.67 -7.73 21.36
N MET A 323 -10.89 -8.38 22.24
CA MET A 323 -10.75 -8.03 23.64
C MET A 323 -9.41 -7.32 23.85
N LEU A 324 -9.45 -6.03 24.17
CA LEU A 324 -8.25 -5.25 24.48
C LEU A 324 -7.96 -5.36 25.99
N THR A 325 -7.09 -6.31 26.36
CA THR A 325 -6.76 -6.64 27.73
C THR A 325 -5.36 -6.16 28.10
N TYR A 326 -5.22 -4.83 28.27
CA TYR A 326 -3.91 -4.20 28.47
C TYR A 326 -3.34 -4.46 29.86
N SER A 327 -4.16 -4.34 30.93
CA SER A 327 -3.73 -4.66 32.28
C SER A 327 -3.88 -6.14 32.62
N ASN A 328 -3.23 -6.57 33.71
CA ASN A 328 -3.37 -7.95 34.20
C ASN A 328 -4.78 -8.23 34.70
N GLU A 329 -5.41 -7.26 35.36
CA GLU A 329 -6.81 -7.38 35.81
C GLU A 329 -7.77 -7.61 34.64
N MET A 330 -7.60 -6.87 33.53
CA MET A 330 -8.45 -7.07 32.36
C MET A 330 -8.22 -8.44 31.70
N LYS A 331 -7.01 -9.00 31.76
CA LYS A 331 -6.74 -10.37 31.31
C LYS A 331 -7.53 -11.39 32.15
N GLN A 332 -7.59 -11.17 33.46
CA GLN A 332 -8.35 -12.05 34.39
C GLN A 332 -9.88 -11.87 34.16
N ILE A 333 -10.36 -10.63 34.17
CA ILE A 333 -11.80 -10.33 34.13
C ILE A 333 -12.43 -10.76 32.80
N LEU A 334 -11.80 -10.40 31.67
CA LEU A 334 -12.39 -10.63 30.34
C LEU A 334 -12.04 -11.98 29.73
N LEU A 335 -10.85 -12.51 30.03
CA LEU A 335 -10.35 -13.73 29.39
C LEU A 335 -10.18 -14.89 30.34
N GLY A 336 -10.41 -14.70 31.66
CA GLY A 336 -10.26 -15.73 32.65
C GLY A 336 -8.82 -16.20 32.85
N VAL A 337 -7.82 -15.37 32.52
CA VAL A 337 -6.41 -15.70 32.78
C VAL A 337 -6.19 -15.88 34.27
N ASN A 338 -5.58 -16.99 34.70
CA ASN A 338 -5.42 -17.31 36.10
C ASN A 338 -4.44 -16.37 36.80
N GLU A 339 -4.79 -15.90 37.98
CA GLU A 339 -3.92 -15.07 38.80
C GLU A 339 -2.58 -15.77 39.10
N SER A 340 -2.63 -17.07 39.39
CA SER A 340 -1.45 -17.90 39.63
C SER A 340 -0.51 -17.96 38.42
N THR A 341 -1.08 -18.04 37.20
CA THR A 341 -0.28 -18.04 35.95
C THR A 341 0.40 -16.69 35.77
N LEU A 342 -0.29 -15.60 36.00
CA LEU A 342 0.27 -14.25 35.98
C LEU A 342 1.38 -14.03 37.00
N ALA A 343 1.17 -14.53 38.24
CA ALA A 343 2.15 -14.40 39.33
C ALA A 343 3.41 -15.23 39.05
N GLN A 344 3.27 -16.46 38.54
CA GLN A 344 4.37 -17.38 38.31
C GLN A 344 5.17 -17.05 37.03
N HIS A 345 4.49 -16.71 35.93
CA HIS A 345 5.09 -16.59 34.61
C HIS A 345 5.17 -15.14 34.10
N GLY A 346 4.45 -14.22 34.73
CA GLY A 346 4.29 -12.84 34.27
C GLY A 346 3.42 -12.72 33.02
N ALA A 347 2.93 -11.52 32.75
CA ALA A 347 2.01 -11.26 31.63
C ALA A 347 2.58 -11.65 30.23
N VAL A 348 3.89 -11.55 30.06
CA VAL A 348 4.56 -11.87 28.79
C VAL A 348 5.17 -13.27 28.90
N SER A 349 4.35 -14.29 28.66
CA SER A 349 4.73 -15.69 28.75
C SER A 349 3.91 -16.56 27.81
N LYS A 350 4.37 -17.77 27.58
CA LYS A 350 3.67 -18.78 26.79
C LYS A 350 2.31 -19.10 27.37
N GLU A 351 2.30 -19.32 28.68
CA GLU A 351 1.15 -19.74 29.45
C GLU A 351 0.04 -18.68 29.36
N VAL A 352 0.38 -17.42 29.63
CA VAL A 352 -0.59 -16.30 29.52
C VAL A 352 -1.07 -16.12 28.09
N ALA A 353 -0.22 -16.26 27.08
CA ALA A 353 -0.65 -16.16 25.69
C ALA A 353 -1.66 -17.27 25.31
N VAL A 354 -1.45 -18.49 25.81
CA VAL A 354 -2.40 -19.60 25.62
C VAL A 354 -3.73 -19.30 26.33
N GLU A 355 -3.70 -18.94 27.61
CA GLU A 355 -4.91 -18.65 28.39
C GLU A 355 -5.70 -17.46 27.79
N MET A 356 -4.99 -16.44 27.30
CA MET A 356 -5.64 -15.31 26.58
C MET A 356 -6.38 -15.78 25.33
N ALA A 357 -5.76 -16.67 24.53
CA ALA A 357 -6.40 -17.17 23.30
C ALA A 357 -7.58 -18.11 23.63
N GLU A 358 -7.46 -18.99 24.62
CA GLU A 358 -8.54 -19.86 25.08
C GLU A 358 -9.70 -19.05 25.67
N GLY A 359 -9.41 -18.03 26.48
CA GLY A 359 -10.42 -17.13 27.02
C GLY A 359 -11.16 -16.36 25.91
N ALA A 360 -10.44 -15.85 24.92
CA ALA A 360 -11.05 -15.18 23.78
C ALA A 360 -11.96 -16.13 22.97
N LEU A 361 -11.54 -17.37 22.76
CA LEU A 361 -12.33 -18.39 22.09
C LEU A 361 -13.62 -18.69 22.87
N ALA A 362 -13.50 -18.89 24.19
CA ALA A 362 -14.62 -19.21 25.07
C ALA A 362 -15.65 -18.08 25.15
N VAL A 363 -15.20 -16.84 25.29
CA VAL A 363 -16.09 -15.66 25.42
C VAL A 363 -16.79 -15.34 24.11
N SER A 364 -16.09 -15.47 22.97
CA SER A 364 -16.64 -15.09 21.66
C SER A 364 -17.45 -16.21 21.00
N GLY A 365 -17.18 -17.47 21.33
CA GLY A 365 -17.72 -18.63 20.62
C GLY A 365 -17.15 -18.80 19.20
N ALA A 366 -16.14 -18.03 18.82
CA ALA A 366 -15.50 -18.12 17.50
C ALA A 366 -14.82 -19.48 17.26
N ASP A 367 -14.49 -19.80 16.01
CA ASP A 367 -13.81 -21.05 15.66
C ASP A 367 -12.31 -20.96 15.91
N HIS A 368 -11.75 -19.76 15.80
CA HIS A 368 -10.35 -19.44 16.06
C HIS A 368 -10.21 -18.23 16.99
N ALA A 369 -9.17 -18.22 17.81
CA ALA A 369 -8.80 -17.04 18.59
C ALA A 369 -7.28 -16.83 18.54
N LEU A 370 -6.86 -15.60 18.25
CA LEU A 370 -5.47 -15.15 18.33
C LEU A 370 -5.27 -14.33 19.60
N SER A 371 -4.13 -14.49 20.24
CA SER A 371 -3.72 -13.64 21.35
C SER A 371 -2.33 -13.04 21.15
N VAL A 372 -2.11 -11.86 21.73
CA VAL A 372 -0.84 -11.15 21.67
C VAL A 372 -0.52 -10.54 23.04
N THR A 373 0.65 -10.92 23.59
CA THR A 373 1.22 -10.30 24.80
C THR A 373 2.72 -10.09 24.66
N GLY A 374 3.24 -8.89 24.97
CA GLY A 374 4.64 -8.57 24.70
C GLY A 374 5.10 -7.25 25.31
N ILE A 375 6.40 -6.99 25.16
CA ILE A 375 7.10 -5.80 25.66
C ILE A 375 7.53 -4.96 24.48
N ALA A 376 6.70 -3.96 24.13
CA ALA A 376 6.96 -3.09 22.98
C ALA A 376 8.01 -1.98 23.24
N GLY A 377 8.41 -1.78 24.50
CA GLY A 377 9.36 -0.74 24.86
C GLY A 377 8.75 0.69 24.93
N PRO A 378 9.59 1.72 25.23
CA PRO A 378 11.04 1.60 25.44
C PRO A 378 11.42 0.91 26.76
N ASP A 379 10.52 0.90 27.77
CA ASP A 379 10.75 0.34 29.11
C ASP A 379 10.07 -1.03 29.30
N GLY A 380 10.28 -1.65 30.47
CA GLY A 380 9.58 -2.87 30.89
C GLY A 380 10.29 -4.17 30.52
N GLY A 381 11.46 -4.11 29.89
CA GLY A 381 12.29 -5.29 29.62
C GLY A 381 13.10 -5.77 30.82
N THR A 382 13.40 -7.07 30.85
CA THR A 382 14.33 -7.71 31.78
C THR A 382 15.41 -8.48 31.00
N ALA A 383 16.44 -8.99 31.67
CA ALA A 383 17.46 -9.80 31.01
C ALA A 383 16.86 -11.04 30.32
N ASP A 384 15.87 -11.69 30.92
CA ASP A 384 15.22 -12.89 30.36
C ASP A 384 14.14 -12.57 29.33
N LYS A 385 13.53 -11.38 29.45
CA LYS A 385 12.47 -10.89 28.56
C LYS A 385 12.80 -9.45 28.12
N PRO A 386 13.78 -9.27 27.24
CA PRO A 386 14.15 -7.94 26.78
C PRO A 386 13.02 -7.26 26.01
N VAL A 387 13.09 -5.91 25.89
CA VAL A 387 12.21 -5.15 24.98
C VAL A 387 12.25 -5.76 23.59
N GLY A 388 11.10 -5.93 22.97
CA GLY A 388 10.94 -6.67 21.71
C GLY A 388 10.46 -8.11 21.89
N THR A 389 10.41 -8.64 23.12
CA THR A 389 9.86 -9.97 23.38
C THR A 389 8.34 -9.97 23.25
N VAL A 390 7.79 -10.90 22.46
CA VAL A 390 6.34 -11.09 22.30
C VAL A 390 6.01 -12.59 22.22
N TRP A 391 4.88 -12.93 22.81
CA TRP A 391 4.23 -14.23 22.68
C TRP A 391 2.93 -14.08 21.90
N LEU A 392 2.75 -14.96 20.93
CA LEU A 392 1.55 -15.07 20.09
C LEU A 392 0.87 -16.39 20.42
N GLY A 393 -0.40 -16.36 20.79
CA GLY A 393 -1.23 -17.55 21.05
C GLY A 393 -2.24 -17.76 19.92
N LEU A 394 -2.55 -19.00 19.61
CA LEU A 394 -3.59 -19.42 18.69
C LEU A 394 -4.31 -20.62 19.26
N THR A 395 -5.62 -20.50 19.39
CA THR A 395 -6.51 -21.60 19.75
C THR A 395 -7.55 -21.76 18.66
N SER A 396 -7.89 -22.99 18.33
CA SER A 396 -8.97 -23.33 17.39
C SER A 396 -9.85 -24.41 18.00
N LYS A 397 -11.16 -24.40 17.74
CA LYS A 397 -12.08 -25.44 18.21
C LYS A 397 -11.56 -26.85 17.88
N GLY A 398 -11.56 -27.73 18.84
CA GLY A 398 -11.11 -29.11 18.69
C GLY A 398 -9.61 -29.30 18.47
N SER A 399 -8.79 -28.25 18.58
CA SER A 399 -7.33 -28.34 18.40
C SER A 399 -6.59 -27.93 19.66
N ARG A 400 -5.37 -28.48 19.83
CA ARG A 400 -4.48 -28.04 20.93
C ARG A 400 -4.03 -26.58 20.68
N PRO A 401 -4.02 -25.75 21.75
CA PRO A 401 -3.51 -24.39 21.66
C PRO A 401 -2.03 -24.37 21.27
N LEU A 402 -1.65 -23.36 20.53
CA LEU A 402 -0.28 -23.13 20.09
C LEU A 402 0.17 -21.76 20.58
N ALA A 403 1.39 -21.66 21.11
CA ALA A 403 2.01 -20.37 21.38
C ALA A 403 3.44 -20.34 20.85
N ILE A 404 3.82 -19.22 20.26
CA ILE A 404 5.16 -18.99 19.73
C ILE A 404 5.76 -17.71 20.32
N ARG A 405 7.05 -17.77 20.69
CA ARG A 405 7.82 -16.60 21.07
C ARG A 405 8.44 -15.98 19.83
N LYS A 406 8.36 -14.65 19.72
CA LYS A 406 9.07 -13.85 18.72
C LYS A 406 9.87 -12.77 19.42
N PHE A 407 10.86 -12.24 18.70
CA PHE A 407 11.69 -11.16 19.16
C PHE A 407 11.78 -10.08 18.05
N HIS A 408 11.26 -8.89 18.34
CA HIS A 408 11.18 -7.75 17.42
C HIS A 408 11.88 -6.54 18.05
N PRO A 409 13.21 -6.41 17.94
CA PRO A 409 14.00 -5.35 18.56
C PRO A 409 13.86 -4.05 17.78
N TYR A 410 12.64 -3.61 17.56
CA TYR A 410 12.29 -2.41 16.81
C TYR A 410 11.74 -1.33 17.75
N ASP A 411 11.54 -0.12 17.22
CA ASP A 411 10.71 0.88 17.88
C ASP A 411 9.28 0.34 18.10
N ARG A 412 8.53 1.01 18.98
CA ARG A 412 7.22 0.56 19.43
C ARG A 412 6.20 0.39 18.31
N GLU A 413 6.22 1.26 17.29
CA GLU A 413 5.29 1.19 16.18
C GLU A 413 5.62 0.01 15.27
N THR A 414 6.86 -0.10 14.85
CA THR A 414 7.39 -1.20 14.03
C THR A 414 7.23 -2.56 14.73
N PHE A 415 7.47 -2.62 16.06
CA PHE A 415 7.21 -3.81 16.86
C PHE A 415 5.74 -4.24 16.76
N LYS A 416 4.79 -3.32 16.92
CA LYS A 416 3.36 -3.64 16.81
C LYS A 416 2.98 -4.17 15.43
N GLN A 417 3.46 -3.54 14.37
CA GLN A 417 3.23 -3.96 12.99
C GLN A 417 3.78 -5.37 12.72
N ALA A 418 5.05 -5.61 13.06
CA ALA A 418 5.67 -6.93 12.90
C ALA A 418 4.91 -8.02 13.69
N THR A 419 4.46 -7.68 14.89
CA THR A 419 3.72 -8.58 15.78
C THR A 419 2.39 -9.01 15.17
N VAL A 420 1.57 -8.07 14.67
CA VAL A 420 0.26 -8.39 14.10
C VAL A 420 0.38 -9.19 12.80
N HIS A 421 1.35 -8.89 11.95
CA HIS A 421 1.61 -9.67 10.75
C HIS A 421 1.99 -11.12 11.11
N GLN A 422 2.83 -11.33 12.13
CA GLN A 422 3.20 -12.68 12.58
C GLN A 422 2.02 -13.43 13.21
N ALA A 423 1.10 -12.73 13.91
CA ALA A 423 -0.12 -13.34 14.44
C ALA A 423 -1.05 -13.82 13.31
N LEU A 424 -1.26 -12.98 12.30
CA LEU A 424 -2.04 -13.34 11.11
C LEU A 424 -1.39 -14.49 10.33
N GLU A 425 -0.07 -14.50 10.19
CA GLU A 425 0.67 -15.59 9.54
C GLU A 425 0.50 -16.91 10.29
N MET A 426 0.48 -16.89 11.61
CA MET A 426 0.25 -18.06 12.43
C MET A 426 -1.13 -18.68 12.16
N LEU A 427 -2.17 -17.85 12.02
CA LEU A 427 -3.51 -18.30 11.65
C LEU A 427 -3.55 -18.76 10.18
N ARG A 428 -2.95 -18.02 9.24
CA ARG A 428 -2.88 -18.43 7.83
C ARG A 428 -2.32 -19.84 7.66
N ARG A 429 -1.23 -20.15 8.37
CA ARG A 429 -0.63 -21.49 8.35
C ARG A 429 -1.51 -22.56 8.98
N ARG A 430 -2.34 -22.21 9.94
CA ARG A 430 -3.31 -23.15 10.53
C ARG A 430 -4.40 -23.46 9.51
N LEU A 431 -4.96 -22.45 8.86
CA LEU A 431 -6.00 -22.58 7.83
C LEU A 431 -5.54 -23.34 6.58
N GLN A 432 -4.23 -23.37 6.28
CA GLN A 432 -3.69 -24.17 5.17
C GLN A 432 -3.63 -25.68 5.46
N LYS A 433 -3.64 -26.09 6.74
CA LYS A 433 -3.54 -27.51 7.11
C LYS A 433 -4.89 -28.18 7.24
N THR A 434 -5.96 -27.44 7.24
CA THR A 434 -7.35 -27.92 7.39
C THR A 434 -8.10 -28.03 6.05
N GLY A 435 -7.57 -27.53 4.97
CA GLY A 435 -8.02 -27.69 3.60
C GLY A 435 -7.10 -28.60 2.80
#